data_6fbdcc0605ac1216c1716068e1175ac9
#
_entry.id   6fbdcc0605ac1216c1716068e1175ac9
#
_cell.length_a   1.000
_cell.length_b   1.000
_cell.length_c   1.000
_cell.angle_alpha   90.00
_cell.angle_beta   90.00
_cell.angle_gamma   90.00
#
_symmetry.space_group_name_H-M   'P 1'
#
loop_
_entity.id
_entity.type
_entity.pdbx_description
1 polymer ?
#
loop_
_entity_poly.entity_id
_entity_poly.type
_entity_poly.pdbx_seq_one_letter_code
_entity_poly.pdbx_strand_id
1 'polypeptide(L)'
;MAKPNGVIVYEGPSELDGEPIVVIVTGLKRTDNRKTGTMLQSWILLQNTPPCDAAKQGADVSICGDCKHREWGTCYVNLGHSPYNVYKAYKRGSYPIADINVIRSIADRTLRVGSYGDPAAVPEPVLRHLVRAVKGVTGYTHQWRKSTKHLANYCMASVDSIAEAKRAKALGFRTFRIILEGEELLDDEYYCPALDGKATCDNCLSCNGYANGGDRKNPVIVLHGSSYKVRRYKRIMELRNQKKGFKHLLPQRSV
;
A
#
# COMPACT_ATOMS: atom_id res chain seq x y z
N MET A 1 30.71 14.66 1.16
CA MET A 1 29.72 14.02 0.23
C MET A 1 28.32 14.50 0.58
N ALA A 2 27.47 14.78 -0.41
CA ALA A 2 26.10 15.18 -0.14
C ALA A 2 25.32 14.01 0.50
N LYS A 3 24.53 14.28 1.57
CA LYS A 3 23.70 13.24 2.21
C LYS A 3 22.78 12.59 1.17
N PRO A 4 22.68 11.24 1.12
CA PRO A 4 21.76 10.56 0.20
C PRO A 4 20.31 10.92 0.52
N ASN A 5 19.44 10.91 -0.51
CA ASN A 5 18.00 11.13 -0.28
C ASN A 5 17.24 9.84 0.07
N GLY A 6 17.92 8.72 0.04
CA GLY A 6 17.35 7.42 0.38
C GLY A 6 18.44 6.41 0.71
N VAL A 7 18.01 5.29 1.28
CA VAL A 7 18.85 4.17 1.69
C VAL A 7 18.17 2.85 1.40
N ILE A 8 18.97 1.82 1.18
CA ILE A 8 18.51 0.44 1.08
C ILE A 8 18.38 -0.10 2.51
N VAL A 9 17.21 -0.61 2.85
CA VAL A 9 16.95 -1.24 4.16
C VAL A 9 16.85 -2.76 4.08
N TYR A 10 16.65 -3.30 2.88
CA TYR A 10 16.65 -4.74 2.64
C TYR A 10 16.97 -5.05 1.18
N GLU A 11 17.76 -6.08 0.97
CA GLU A 11 17.95 -6.79 -0.30
C GLU A 11 17.90 -8.28 -0.01
N GLY A 12 17.04 -9.01 -0.72
CA GLY A 12 16.87 -10.44 -0.52
C GLY A 12 15.62 -10.99 -1.17
N PRO A 13 15.22 -12.21 -0.83
CA PRO A 13 14.03 -12.84 -1.40
C PRO A 13 12.74 -12.18 -0.92
N SER A 14 11.73 -12.14 -1.81
CA SER A 14 10.36 -11.80 -1.46
C SER A 14 9.72 -12.90 -0.61
N GLU A 15 8.98 -12.52 0.43
CA GLU A 15 8.15 -13.45 1.21
C GLU A 15 6.96 -14.02 0.41
N LEU A 16 6.65 -13.45 -0.76
CA LEU A 16 5.54 -13.92 -1.59
C LEU A 16 5.91 -15.11 -2.47
N ASP A 17 7.14 -15.14 -3.01
CA ASP A 17 7.54 -16.15 -3.99
C ASP A 17 9.06 -16.41 -4.09
N GLY A 18 9.87 -15.72 -3.27
CA GLY A 18 11.33 -15.90 -3.25
C GLY A 18 12.11 -15.10 -4.28
N GLU A 19 11.46 -14.35 -5.18
CA GLU A 19 12.15 -13.51 -6.16
C GLU A 19 12.98 -12.40 -5.50
N PRO A 20 14.14 -12.03 -6.06
CA PRO A 20 14.99 -10.98 -5.50
C PRO A 20 14.31 -9.60 -5.52
N ILE A 21 14.11 -9.02 -4.34
CA ILE A 21 13.55 -7.68 -4.15
C ILE A 21 14.53 -6.77 -3.42
N VAL A 22 14.28 -5.47 -3.52
CA VAL A 22 14.95 -4.43 -2.74
C VAL A 22 13.90 -3.54 -2.07
N VAL A 23 14.14 -3.18 -0.81
CA VAL A 23 13.34 -2.20 -0.07
C VAL A 23 14.17 -0.95 0.16
N ILE A 24 13.68 0.18 -0.35
CA ILE A 24 14.37 1.46 -0.29
C ILE A 24 13.49 2.46 0.45
N VAL A 25 14.06 3.16 1.43
CA VAL A 25 13.43 4.29 2.10
C VAL A 25 13.98 5.58 1.53
N THR A 26 13.09 6.45 1.05
CA THR A 26 13.45 7.77 0.51
C THR A 26 12.80 8.91 1.28
N GLY A 27 13.23 10.14 1.00
CA GLY A 27 12.74 11.35 1.69
C GLY A 27 13.59 11.72 2.89
N LEU A 28 14.83 11.22 2.98
CA LEU A 28 15.79 11.60 4.05
C LEU A 28 16.14 13.08 3.99
N LYS A 29 16.23 13.65 2.79
CA LYS A 29 16.15 15.09 2.60
C LYS A 29 14.68 15.49 2.75
N ARG A 30 14.43 16.64 3.40
CA ARG A 30 13.06 17.13 3.60
C ARG A 30 12.30 17.16 2.27
N THR A 31 11.19 16.44 2.21
CA THR A 31 10.25 16.46 1.10
C THR A 31 8.95 17.07 1.59
N ASP A 32 8.24 17.75 0.70
CA ASP A 32 6.91 18.27 0.97
C ASP A 32 5.96 17.72 -0.10
N ASN A 33 5.18 16.73 0.29
CA ASN A 33 4.21 16.11 -0.60
C ASN A 33 2.80 16.53 -0.19
N ARG A 34 2.01 17.04 -1.13
CA ARG A 34 0.67 17.55 -0.86
C ARG A 34 -0.24 16.62 -0.06
N LYS A 35 -0.11 15.29 -0.22
CA LYS A 35 -0.96 14.30 0.48
C LYS A 35 -0.28 13.67 1.68
N THR A 36 1.00 13.34 1.56
CA THR A 36 1.73 12.62 2.60
C THR A 36 2.57 13.52 3.48
N GLY A 37 2.63 14.83 3.17
CA GLY A 37 3.44 15.79 3.90
C GLY A 37 4.92 15.43 3.82
N THR A 38 5.60 15.43 4.96
CA THR A 38 7.04 15.17 5.07
C THR A 38 7.38 13.69 5.30
N MET A 39 6.43 12.78 5.16
CA MET A 39 6.65 11.34 5.39
C MET A 39 7.77 10.77 4.54
N LEU A 40 8.59 9.93 5.15
CA LEU A 40 9.44 8.98 4.44
C LEU A 40 8.58 8.03 3.61
N GLN A 41 9.13 7.55 2.49
CA GLN A 41 8.42 6.64 1.58
C GLN A 41 9.22 5.35 1.44
N SER A 42 8.64 4.19 1.72
CA SER A 42 9.28 2.92 1.38
C SER A 42 8.80 2.40 0.03
N TRP A 43 9.74 1.89 -0.75
CA TRP A 43 9.55 1.35 -2.10
C TRP A 43 10.02 -0.09 -2.10
N ILE A 44 9.14 -1.00 -2.50
CA ILE A 44 9.44 -2.42 -2.64
C ILE A 44 9.50 -2.68 -4.14
N LEU A 45 10.67 -3.07 -4.63
CA LEU A 45 10.96 -3.18 -6.06
C LEU A 45 11.63 -4.52 -6.36
N LEU A 46 11.42 -5.04 -7.56
CA LEU A 46 12.28 -6.11 -8.08
C LEU A 46 13.69 -5.57 -8.31
N GLN A 47 14.70 -6.34 -7.97
CA GLN A 47 16.10 -5.91 -8.16
C GLN A 47 16.48 -5.75 -9.63
N ASN A 48 15.94 -6.62 -10.51
CA ASN A 48 16.39 -6.73 -11.89
C ASN A 48 15.38 -6.31 -12.95
N THR A 49 14.14 -5.93 -12.53
CA THR A 49 13.08 -5.58 -13.48
C THR A 49 12.49 -4.22 -13.14
N PRO A 50 12.50 -3.25 -14.07
CA PRO A 50 11.88 -1.95 -13.86
C PRO A 50 10.38 -2.06 -13.57
N PRO A 51 9.80 -1.19 -12.74
CA PRO A 51 8.37 -1.28 -12.35
C PRO A 51 7.39 -1.34 -13.52
N CYS A 52 7.62 -0.58 -14.59
CA CYS A 52 6.75 -0.60 -15.75
C CYS A 52 6.80 -1.92 -16.52
N ASP A 53 7.98 -2.52 -16.62
CA ASP A 53 8.18 -3.79 -17.32
C ASP A 53 7.70 -4.96 -16.46
N ALA A 54 7.96 -4.91 -15.13
CA ALA A 54 7.41 -5.88 -14.18
C ALA A 54 5.88 -5.97 -14.29
N ALA A 55 5.20 -4.83 -14.33
CA ALA A 55 3.74 -4.79 -14.46
C ALA A 55 3.23 -5.30 -15.81
N LYS A 56 3.96 -5.06 -16.91
CA LYS A 56 3.61 -5.58 -18.25
C LYS A 56 3.80 -7.08 -18.37
N GLN A 57 4.84 -7.61 -17.73
CA GLN A 57 5.21 -9.03 -17.76
C GLN A 57 4.49 -9.85 -16.68
N GLY A 58 3.78 -9.21 -15.74
CA GLY A 58 3.18 -9.86 -14.58
C GLY A 58 4.17 -10.20 -13.47
N ALA A 59 5.45 -9.87 -13.63
CA ALA A 59 6.50 -10.13 -12.63
C ALA A 59 6.32 -9.30 -11.34
N ASP A 60 5.51 -8.25 -11.36
CA ASP A 60 5.15 -7.48 -10.17
C ASP A 60 4.32 -8.29 -9.14
N VAL A 61 3.96 -9.55 -9.44
CA VAL A 61 3.40 -10.50 -8.45
C VAL A 61 4.33 -10.68 -7.25
N SER A 62 5.62 -10.68 -7.47
CA SER A 62 6.66 -10.85 -6.43
C SER A 62 6.69 -9.71 -5.41
N ILE A 63 6.13 -8.55 -5.74
CA ILE A 63 6.08 -7.38 -4.84
C ILE A 63 4.66 -6.93 -4.50
N CYS A 64 3.65 -7.43 -5.19
CA CYS A 64 2.24 -7.03 -4.99
C CYS A 64 1.31 -8.21 -4.73
N GLY A 65 1.79 -9.46 -4.87
CA GLY A 65 0.98 -10.67 -4.72
C GLY A 65 -0.19 -10.73 -5.68
N ASP A 66 -1.31 -11.25 -5.20
CA ASP A 66 -2.57 -11.37 -5.93
C ASP A 66 -3.44 -10.09 -5.88
N CYS A 67 -2.82 -8.94 -5.75
CA CYS A 67 -3.53 -7.66 -5.80
C CYS A 67 -4.30 -7.53 -7.13
N LYS A 68 -5.63 -7.50 -7.06
CA LYS A 68 -6.52 -7.41 -8.21
C LYS A 68 -6.29 -6.16 -9.08
N HIS A 69 -5.81 -5.07 -8.50
CA HIS A 69 -5.54 -3.82 -9.24
C HIS A 69 -4.37 -3.93 -10.22
N ARG A 70 -3.49 -4.93 -10.05
CA ARG A 70 -2.45 -5.29 -11.04
C ARG A 70 -3.12 -5.75 -12.34
N GLU A 71 -3.89 -6.84 -12.26
CA GLU A 71 -4.59 -7.45 -13.40
C GLU A 71 -5.62 -6.49 -14.01
N TRP A 72 -6.30 -5.72 -13.19
CA TRP A 72 -7.28 -4.75 -13.66
C TRP A 72 -6.66 -3.50 -14.29
N GLY A 73 -5.36 -3.27 -14.14
CA GLY A 73 -4.71 -2.03 -14.59
C GLY A 73 -5.27 -0.78 -13.91
N THR A 74 -5.76 -0.93 -12.67
CA THR A 74 -6.37 0.14 -11.88
C THR A 74 -5.53 0.57 -10.67
N CYS A 75 -4.28 0.06 -10.56
CA CYS A 75 -3.38 0.45 -9.50
C CYS A 75 -3.25 1.98 -9.45
N TYR A 76 -3.47 2.56 -8.27
CA TYR A 76 -3.39 4.01 -8.05
C TYR A 76 -1.99 4.57 -8.37
N VAL A 77 -0.94 3.80 -8.10
CA VAL A 77 0.45 4.22 -8.29
C VAL A 77 0.75 4.46 -9.78
N ASN A 78 1.40 5.59 -10.07
CA ASN A 78 1.93 5.86 -11.39
C ASN A 78 3.35 5.29 -11.51
N LEU A 79 3.46 4.12 -12.15
CA LEU A 79 4.71 3.36 -12.22
C LEU A 79 5.84 4.10 -12.95
N GLY A 80 5.51 4.88 -13.97
CA GLY A 80 6.48 5.64 -14.78
C GLY A 80 7.09 6.86 -14.07
N HIS A 81 6.59 7.21 -12.89
CA HIS A 81 7.06 8.36 -12.12
C HIS A 81 8.00 7.94 -10.97
N SER A 82 7.53 8.09 -9.72
CA SER A 82 8.37 7.86 -8.54
C SER A 82 8.94 6.45 -8.45
N PRO A 83 8.18 5.35 -8.66
CA PRO A 83 8.76 4.00 -8.60
C PRO A 83 9.89 3.80 -9.61
N TYR A 84 9.70 4.26 -10.85
CA TYR A 84 10.72 4.15 -11.88
C TYR A 84 11.96 5.00 -11.60
N ASN A 85 11.78 6.21 -11.07
CA ASN A 85 12.89 7.07 -10.68
C ASN A 85 13.71 6.50 -9.52
N VAL A 86 13.04 5.92 -8.53
CA VAL A 86 13.70 5.21 -7.41
C VAL A 86 14.47 4.00 -7.94
N TYR A 87 13.86 3.21 -8.82
CA TYR A 87 14.54 2.08 -9.47
C TYR A 87 15.79 2.51 -10.23
N LYS A 88 15.70 3.56 -11.05
CA LYS A 88 16.87 4.09 -11.78
C LYS A 88 17.98 4.56 -10.84
N ALA A 89 17.63 5.22 -9.75
CA ALA A 89 18.59 5.67 -8.76
C ALA A 89 19.25 4.48 -8.03
N TYR A 90 18.49 3.43 -7.72
CA TYR A 90 19.01 2.17 -7.20
C TYR A 90 20.03 1.55 -8.16
N LYS A 91 19.67 1.37 -9.42
CA LYS A 91 20.58 0.78 -10.44
C LYS A 91 21.85 1.59 -10.70
N ARG A 92 21.84 2.90 -10.37
CA ARG A 92 23.05 3.74 -10.42
C ARG A 92 23.87 3.71 -9.12
N GLY A 93 23.49 2.90 -8.11
CA GLY A 93 24.18 2.86 -6.83
C GLY A 93 24.01 4.14 -5.99
N SER A 94 22.91 4.90 -6.20
CA SER A 94 22.70 6.18 -5.50
C SER A 94 22.23 6.03 -4.05
N TYR A 95 21.87 4.83 -3.63
CA TYR A 95 21.38 4.54 -2.28
C TYR A 95 22.38 3.65 -1.56
N PRO A 96 23.03 4.12 -0.49
CA PRO A 96 23.83 3.26 0.37
C PRO A 96 22.92 2.33 1.18
N ILE A 97 23.50 1.24 1.69
CA ILE A 97 22.84 0.39 2.69
C ILE A 97 22.66 1.20 3.97
N ALA A 98 21.49 1.08 4.59
CA ALA A 98 21.18 1.76 5.85
C ALA A 98 22.09 1.27 6.97
N ASP A 99 22.69 2.21 7.69
CA ASP A 99 23.43 1.97 8.91
C ASP A 99 22.67 2.46 10.15
N ILE A 100 23.23 2.23 11.33
CA ILE A 100 22.61 2.62 12.59
C ILE A 100 22.42 4.15 12.71
N ASN A 101 23.28 4.95 12.08
CA ASN A 101 23.18 6.39 12.13
C ASN A 101 21.99 6.89 11.30
N VAL A 102 21.76 6.26 10.14
CA VAL A 102 20.57 6.53 9.33
C VAL A 102 19.32 6.14 10.10
N ILE A 103 19.28 4.95 10.71
CA ILE A 103 18.13 4.49 11.51
C ILE A 103 17.84 5.46 12.65
N ARG A 104 18.84 5.95 13.37
CA ARG A 104 18.68 6.97 14.42
C ARG A 104 18.17 8.30 13.88
N SER A 105 18.61 8.70 12.68
CA SER A 105 18.24 9.98 12.07
C SER A 105 16.78 10.07 11.62
N ILE A 106 16.07 8.95 11.53
CA ILE A 106 14.67 8.89 11.12
C ILE A 106 13.69 8.72 12.30
N ALA A 107 14.18 8.68 13.54
CA ALA A 107 13.36 8.39 14.73
C ALA A 107 12.20 9.38 14.93
N ASP A 108 12.39 10.65 14.60
CA ASP A 108 11.36 11.70 14.69
C ASP A 108 10.49 11.84 13.43
N ARG A 109 10.71 10.96 12.44
CA ARG A 109 10.01 11.00 11.16
C ARG A 109 8.86 9.99 11.13
N THR A 110 7.91 10.25 10.26
CA THR A 110 6.84 9.31 9.93
C THR A 110 7.17 8.58 8.62
N LEU A 111 6.63 7.38 8.44
CA LEU A 111 6.91 6.52 7.28
C LEU A 111 5.62 6.02 6.64
N ARG A 112 5.53 6.13 5.32
CA ARG A 112 4.56 5.39 4.52
C ARG A 112 5.17 4.06 4.09
N VAL A 113 4.62 2.96 4.62
CA VAL A 113 5.04 1.60 4.29
C VAL A 113 4.35 1.17 2.98
N GLY A 114 5.13 0.71 2.01
CA GLY A 114 4.60 0.27 0.72
C GLY A 114 4.03 1.40 -0.14
N SER A 115 4.78 2.47 -0.36
CA SER A 115 4.39 3.51 -1.34
C SER A 115 4.27 2.95 -2.76
N TYR A 116 5.01 1.89 -3.06
CA TYR A 116 4.85 0.95 -4.15
C TYR A 116 5.33 -0.43 -3.69
N GLY A 117 4.64 -1.49 -4.11
CA GLY A 117 4.77 -2.84 -3.59
C GLY A 117 3.99 -3.05 -2.28
N ASP A 118 3.62 -4.27 -2.01
CA ASP A 118 2.86 -4.65 -0.81
C ASP A 118 3.82 -5.01 0.34
N PRO A 119 3.61 -4.52 1.55
CA PRO A 119 4.42 -4.88 2.72
C PRO A 119 4.56 -6.39 2.97
N ALA A 120 3.60 -7.20 2.50
CA ALA A 120 3.66 -8.66 2.61
C ALA A 120 4.82 -9.31 1.84
N ALA A 121 5.44 -8.58 0.91
CA ALA A 121 6.62 -9.06 0.19
C ALA A 121 7.91 -8.97 1.03
N VAL A 122 7.88 -8.24 2.14
CA VAL A 122 9.06 -7.94 2.96
C VAL A 122 9.06 -8.82 4.21
N PRO A 123 10.20 -9.44 4.59
CA PRO A 123 10.29 -10.22 5.81
C PRO A 123 9.82 -9.46 7.05
N GLU A 124 9.00 -10.10 7.88
CA GLU A 124 8.45 -9.48 9.10
C GLU A 124 9.52 -8.83 10.00
N PRO A 125 10.68 -9.46 10.26
CA PRO A 125 11.70 -8.83 11.09
C PRO A 125 12.19 -7.49 10.53
N VAL A 126 12.34 -7.37 9.21
CA VAL A 126 12.76 -6.14 8.53
C VAL A 126 11.69 -5.05 8.68
N LEU A 127 10.43 -5.38 8.38
CA LEU A 127 9.32 -4.44 8.56
C LEU A 127 9.17 -3.98 10.00
N ARG A 128 9.20 -4.91 10.94
CA ARG A 128 9.08 -4.62 12.38
C ARG A 128 10.21 -3.71 12.86
N HIS A 129 11.44 -3.93 12.40
CA HIS A 129 12.57 -3.07 12.73
C HIS A 129 12.38 -1.66 12.17
N LEU A 130 11.99 -1.56 10.91
CA LEU A 130 11.76 -0.28 10.23
C LEU A 130 10.60 0.52 10.87
N VAL A 131 9.50 -0.13 11.20
CA VAL A 131 8.33 0.50 11.84
C VAL A 131 8.67 1.02 13.24
N ARG A 132 9.49 0.29 14.00
CA ARG A 132 9.94 0.71 15.34
C ARG A 132 10.97 1.84 15.32
N ALA A 133 11.64 2.03 14.18
CA ALA A 133 12.67 3.06 14.04
C ALA A 133 12.10 4.46 13.78
N VAL A 134 10.80 4.60 13.54
CA VAL A 134 10.15 5.87 13.19
C VAL A 134 9.07 6.24 14.21
N LYS A 135 8.73 7.52 14.26
CA LYS A 135 7.70 8.08 15.15
C LYS A 135 6.30 7.54 14.88
N GLY A 136 5.99 7.23 13.63
CA GLY A 136 4.66 6.73 13.24
C GLY A 136 4.62 6.28 11.79
N VAL A 137 3.63 5.46 11.47
CA VAL A 137 3.51 4.84 10.16
C VAL A 137 2.13 5.00 9.56
N THR A 138 2.05 4.92 8.23
CA THR A 138 0.84 4.54 7.50
C THR A 138 1.20 3.44 6.51
N GLY A 139 0.29 2.50 6.30
CA GLY A 139 0.51 1.39 5.37
C GLY A 139 -0.80 0.76 4.92
N TYR A 140 -0.72 0.11 3.77
CA TYR A 140 -1.84 -0.63 3.18
C TYR A 140 -1.33 -1.94 2.64
N THR A 141 -2.14 -3.00 2.79
CA THR A 141 -1.87 -4.30 2.18
C THR A 141 -3.11 -4.83 1.46
N HIS A 142 -2.92 -5.43 0.30
CA HIS A 142 -3.93 -6.25 -0.38
C HIS A 142 -3.80 -7.73 -0.01
N GLN A 143 -2.73 -8.08 0.71
CA GLN A 143 -2.41 -9.43 1.16
C GLN A 143 -2.92 -9.71 2.59
N TRP A 144 -4.11 -9.18 2.95
CA TRP A 144 -4.71 -9.36 4.27
C TRP A 144 -5.29 -10.78 4.42
N ARG A 145 -4.53 -11.68 5.06
CA ARG A 145 -4.84 -13.10 5.29
C ARG A 145 -4.30 -13.54 6.66
N LYS A 146 -4.61 -14.76 7.05
CA LYS A 146 -4.12 -15.32 8.33
C LYS A 146 -2.59 -15.31 8.42
N SER A 147 -1.91 -15.73 7.34
CA SER A 147 -0.44 -15.77 7.27
C SER A 147 0.24 -14.41 7.38
N THR A 148 -0.45 -13.35 7.00
CA THR A 148 0.07 -11.97 7.04
C THR A 148 -0.57 -11.13 8.16
N LYS A 149 -1.17 -11.77 9.17
CA LYS A 149 -1.88 -11.07 10.26
C LYS A 149 -0.98 -10.08 11.03
N HIS A 150 0.32 -10.31 11.07
CA HIS A 150 1.27 -9.38 11.68
C HIS A 150 1.22 -7.97 11.05
N LEU A 151 0.83 -7.86 9.77
CA LEU A 151 0.67 -6.57 9.09
C LEU A 151 -0.45 -5.72 9.67
N ALA A 152 -1.46 -6.33 10.32
CA ALA A 152 -2.55 -5.60 10.97
C ALA A 152 -2.06 -4.63 12.04
N ASN A 153 -0.86 -4.85 12.59
CA ASN A 153 -0.28 -3.97 13.60
C ASN A 153 0.13 -2.60 13.04
N TYR A 154 0.33 -2.45 11.72
CA TYR A 154 0.84 -1.21 11.12
C TYR A 154 0.30 -0.93 9.71
N CYS A 155 -0.54 -1.80 9.16
CA CYS A 155 -1.17 -1.63 7.85
C CYS A 155 -2.68 -1.80 7.93
N MET A 156 -3.39 -1.06 7.09
CA MET A 156 -4.81 -1.25 6.81
C MET A 156 -4.99 -2.33 5.74
N ALA A 157 -6.03 -3.16 5.85
CA ALA A 157 -6.48 -3.94 4.72
C ALA A 157 -7.09 -3.02 3.66
N SER A 158 -6.52 -3.00 2.46
CA SER A 158 -7.10 -2.30 1.32
C SER A 158 -8.22 -3.14 0.73
N VAL A 159 -9.43 -2.59 0.70
CA VAL A 159 -10.65 -3.29 0.31
C VAL A 159 -11.53 -2.43 -0.62
N ASP A 160 -12.32 -3.07 -1.49
CA ASP A 160 -13.16 -2.39 -2.48
C ASP A 160 -14.64 -2.74 -2.35
N SER A 161 -15.05 -3.34 -1.26
CA SER A 161 -16.46 -3.68 -0.99
C SER A 161 -16.73 -3.89 0.49
N ILE A 162 -17.98 -3.74 0.89
CA ILE A 162 -18.45 -4.05 2.24
C ILE A 162 -18.15 -5.50 2.62
N ALA A 163 -18.32 -6.43 1.70
CA ALA A 163 -18.04 -7.85 1.94
C ALA A 163 -16.55 -8.11 2.21
N GLU A 164 -15.66 -7.44 1.48
CA GLU A 164 -14.21 -7.50 1.75
C GLU A 164 -13.88 -6.84 3.09
N ALA A 165 -14.48 -5.69 3.41
CA ALA A 165 -14.28 -5.03 4.70
C ALA A 165 -14.67 -5.94 5.88
N LYS A 166 -15.84 -6.59 5.81
CA LYS A 166 -16.29 -7.55 6.82
C LYS A 166 -15.31 -8.72 6.98
N ARG A 167 -14.83 -9.29 5.87
CA ARG A 167 -13.85 -10.39 5.91
C ARG A 167 -12.51 -9.96 6.49
N ALA A 168 -11.99 -8.80 6.10
CA ALA A 168 -10.73 -8.28 6.62
C ALA A 168 -10.81 -8.01 8.13
N LYS A 169 -11.93 -7.45 8.61
CA LYS A 169 -12.19 -7.25 10.04
C LYS A 169 -12.24 -8.57 10.80
N ALA A 170 -12.89 -9.60 10.26
CA ALA A 170 -12.93 -10.93 10.85
C ALA A 170 -11.54 -11.59 10.94
N LEU A 171 -10.60 -11.20 10.09
CA LEU A 171 -9.19 -11.61 10.15
C LEU A 171 -8.34 -10.72 11.09
N GLY A 172 -8.93 -9.72 11.73
CA GLY A 172 -8.27 -8.84 12.68
C GLY A 172 -7.57 -7.64 12.04
N PHE A 173 -7.98 -7.21 10.85
CA PHE A 173 -7.47 -6.00 10.21
C PHE A 173 -8.44 -4.83 10.37
N ARG A 174 -7.91 -3.64 10.57
CA ARG A 174 -8.62 -2.41 10.24
C ARG A 174 -8.62 -2.22 8.73
N THR A 175 -9.62 -1.51 8.20
CA THR A 175 -9.84 -1.41 6.76
C THR A 175 -9.65 0.00 6.22
N PHE A 176 -9.19 0.07 4.97
CA PHE A 176 -9.21 1.26 4.14
C PHE A 176 -10.00 0.90 2.88
N ARG A 177 -11.25 1.39 2.79
CA ARG A 177 -12.15 1.04 1.70
C ARG A 177 -12.15 2.11 0.61
N ILE A 178 -12.02 1.66 -0.64
CA ILE A 178 -12.27 2.49 -1.81
C ILE A 178 -13.75 2.42 -2.12
N ILE A 179 -14.40 3.57 -2.23
CA ILE A 179 -15.82 3.71 -2.51
C ILE A 179 -16.06 4.49 -3.80
N LEU A 180 -17.19 4.26 -4.45
CA LEU A 180 -17.70 5.13 -5.50
C LEU A 180 -18.42 6.32 -4.88
N GLU A 181 -18.57 7.38 -5.64
CA GLU A 181 -19.37 8.54 -5.23
C GLU A 181 -20.83 8.12 -4.97
N GLY A 182 -21.39 8.54 -3.84
CA GLY A 182 -22.74 8.18 -3.42
C GLY A 182 -22.88 6.83 -2.69
N GLU A 183 -21.80 6.05 -2.55
CA GLU A 183 -21.84 4.85 -1.70
C GLU A 183 -21.96 5.21 -0.22
N GLU A 184 -22.80 4.49 0.51
CA GLU A 184 -22.99 4.64 1.95
C GLU A 184 -21.76 4.18 2.74
N LEU A 185 -21.49 4.90 3.83
CA LEU A 185 -20.48 4.52 4.82
C LEU A 185 -21.06 3.47 5.77
N LEU A 186 -20.18 2.61 6.27
CA LEU A 186 -20.49 1.79 7.44
C LEU A 186 -20.39 2.67 8.71
N ASP A 187 -21.04 2.26 9.80
CA ASP A 187 -21.09 3.00 11.08
C ASP A 187 -19.69 3.32 11.64
N ASP A 188 -18.73 2.44 11.35
CA ASP A 188 -17.34 2.57 11.77
C ASP A 188 -16.42 3.16 10.67
N GLU A 189 -16.99 3.82 9.66
CA GLU A 189 -16.24 4.46 8.58
C GLU A 189 -16.35 5.99 8.61
N TYR A 190 -15.37 6.66 8.00
CA TYR A 190 -15.35 8.11 7.78
C TYR A 190 -14.51 8.46 6.55
N TYR A 191 -14.80 9.60 5.91
CA TYR A 191 -14.04 10.07 4.75
C TYR A 191 -12.61 10.46 5.12
N CYS A 192 -11.64 10.01 4.31
CA CYS A 192 -10.24 10.35 4.49
C CYS A 192 -10.02 11.87 4.38
N PRO A 193 -9.53 12.55 5.44
CA PRO A 193 -9.38 14.01 5.44
C PRO A 193 -8.27 14.50 4.50
N ALA A 194 -7.35 13.64 4.08
CA ALA A 194 -6.32 13.99 3.10
C ALA A 194 -6.87 14.16 1.66
N LEU A 195 -8.10 13.71 1.39
CA LEU A 195 -8.72 13.92 0.09
C LEU A 195 -9.09 15.38 -0.13
N ASP A 196 -9.60 16.04 0.91
CA ASP A 196 -10.05 17.43 0.88
C ASP A 196 -8.95 18.43 1.31
N GLY A 197 -7.73 17.94 1.52
CA GLY A 197 -6.61 18.79 1.99
C GLY A 197 -6.74 19.25 3.44
N LYS A 198 -7.67 18.66 4.23
CA LYS A 198 -7.86 18.99 5.65
C LYS A 198 -6.73 18.45 6.55
N ALA A 199 -6.01 17.45 6.07
CA ALA A 199 -4.86 16.87 6.76
C ALA A 199 -3.89 16.27 5.75
N THR A 200 -2.63 16.10 6.17
CA THR A 200 -1.65 15.26 5.48
C THR A 200 -1.46 13.94 6.22
N CYS A 201 -0.96 12.90 5.54
CA CYS A 201 -0.83 11.58 6.18
C CYS A 201 0.14 11.59 7.37
N ASP A 202 1.17 12.45 7.35
CA ASP A 202 2.18 12.57 8.41
C ASP A 202 1.63 13.15 9.72
N ASN A 203 0.59 13.98 9.67
CA ASN A 203 -0.07 14.50 10.87
C ASN A 203 -1.35 13.74 11.24
N CYS A 204 -1.99 13.05 10.29
CA CYS A 204 -3.22 12.29 10.52
C CYS A 204 -2.95 10.91 11.15
N LEU A 205 -2.03 10.13 10.56
CA LEU A 205 -1.60 8.78 10.98
C LEU A 205 -2.75 7.76 11.23
N SER A 206 -3.96 7.99 10.71
CA SER A 206 -5.10 7.08 10.94
C SER A 206 -4.96 5.72 10.25
N CYS A 207 -4.14 5.66 9.19
CA CYS A 207 -3.95 4.43 8.39
C CYS A 207 -2.76 3.59 8.90
N ASN A 208 -2.67 3.39 10.21
CA ASN A 208 -1.55 2.74 10.89
C ASN A 208 -1.88 1.34 11.45
N GLY A 209 -2.92 0.68 10.94
CA GLY A 209 -3.38 -0.57 11.52
C GLY A 209 -3.77 -0.38 12.99
N TYR A 210 -3.27 -1.25 13.85
CA TYR A 210 -3.45 -1.18 15.31
C TYR A 210 -2.24 -0.60 16.05
N ALA A 211 -1.30 0.07 15.38
CA ALA A 211 -0.03 0.53 15.97
C ALA A 211 -0.20 1.37 17.25
N ASN A 212 -1.32 2.09 17.39
CA ASN A 212 -1.61 2.94 18.55
C ASN A 212 -2.74 2.39 19.44
N GLY A 213 -3.18 1.15 19.22
CA GLY A 213 -4.29 0.53 19.94
C GLY A 213 -5.65 1.24 19.75
N GLY A 214 -6.74 0.58 20.10
CA GLY A 214 -8.05 1.17 20.25
C GLY A 214 -9.00 1.12 19.06
N ASP A 215 -10.28 1.35 19.36
CA ASP A 215 -11.43 1.37 18.43
C ASP A 215 -11.47 2.66 17.62
N ARG A 216 -10.58 2.77 16.65
CA ARG A 216 -10.62 3.88 15.70
C ARG A 216 -11.52 3.54 14.53
N LYS A 217 -12.33 4.50 14.09
CA LYS A 217 -13.08 4.39 12.83
C LYS A 217 -12.12 4.17 11.65
N ASN A 218 -12.63 3.52 10.60
CA ASN A 218 -11.89 3.14 9.42
C ASN A 218 -12.03 4.21 8.33
N PRO A 219 -10.93 4.73 7.77
CA PRO A 219 -11.04 5.71 6.70
C PRO A 219 -11.49 5.06 5.39
N VAL A 220 -12.32 5.76 4.65
CA VAL A 220 -12.67 5.45 3.26
C VAL A 220 -12.18 6.56 2.34
N ILE A 221 -11.97 6.22 1.07
CA ILE A 221 -11.59 7.19 0.07
C ILE A 221 -12.48 7.04 -1.17
N VAL A 222 -13.02 8.16 -1.64
CA VAL A 222 -13.74 8.17 -2.90
C VAL A 222 -12.75 7.90 -4.04
N LEU A 223 -13.11 7.01 -4.94
CA LEU A 223 -12.30 6.64 -6.10
C LEU A 223 -11.84 7.89 -6.86
N HIS A 224 -10.53 8.06 -6.96
CA HIS A 224 -9.91 9.18 -7.63
C HIS A 224 -8.60 8.78 -8.32
N GLY A 225 -8.02 9.69 -9.08
CA GLY A 225 -6.77 9.45 -9.81
C GLY A 225 -6.91 9.80 -11.29
N SER A 226 -6.14 9.16 -12.17
CA SER A 226 -6.25 9.44 -13.60
C SER A 226 -7.62 9.00 -14.13
N SER A 227 -8.23 9.82 -14.98
CA SER A 227 -9.56 9.57 -15.53
C SER A 227 -9.68 8.20 -16.23
N TYR A 228 -8.60 7.73 -16.86
CA TYR A 228 -8.55 6.39 -17.46
C TYR A 228 -8.72 5.28 -16.42
N LYS A 229 -7.94 5.32 -15.32
CA LYS A 229 -8.00 4.31 -14.24
C LYS A 229 -9.34 4.33 -13.52
N VAL A 230 -9.90 5.53 -13.29
CA VAL A 230 -11.22 5.71 -12.68
C VAL A 230 -12.32 5.10 -13.57
N ARG A 231 -12.35 5.41 -14.87
CA ARG A 231 -13.31 4.81 -15.81
C ARG A 231 -13.18 3.29 -15.88
N ARG A 232 -11.95 2.78 -15.95
CA ARG A 232 -11.69 1.34 -16.00
C ARG A 232 -12.18 0.63 -14.74
N TYR A 233 -11.93 1.18 -13.56
CA TYR A 233 -12.43 0.64 -12.29
C TYR A 233 -13.96 0.61 -12.26
N LYS A 234 -14.63 1.72 -12.56
CA LYS A 234 -16.11 1.80 -12.62
C LYS A 234 -16.67 0.70 -13.53
N ARG A 235 -16.14 0.58 -14.74
CA ARG A 235 -16.55 -0.46 -15.69
C ARG A 235 -16.42 -1.88 -15.15
N ILE A 236 -15.33 -2.18 -14.46
CA ILE A 236 -15.11 -3.51 -13.86
C ILE A 236 -16.14 -3.76 -12.75
N MET A 237 -16.43 -2.76 -11.92
CA MET A 237 -17.40 -2.90 -10.82
C MET A 237 -18.83 -3.10 -11.36
N GLU A 238 -19.23 -2.39 -12.41
CA GLU A 238 -20.50 -2.59 -13.13
C GLU A 238 -20.65 -4.04 -13.60
N LEU A 239 -19.65 -4.56 -14.32
CA LEU A 239 -19.66 -5.93 -14.84
C LEU A 239 -19.73 -6.99 -13.72
N ARG A 240 -19.07 -6.75 -12.60
CA ARG A 240 -19.13 -7.65 -11.44
C ARG A 240 -20.50 -7.65 -10.80
N ASN A 241 -21.15 -6.51 -10.71
CA ASN A 241 -22.49 -6.39 -10.16
C ASN A 241 -23.53 -7.05 -11.07
N GLN A 242 -23.43 -6.89 -12.39
CA GLN A 242 -24.26 -7.59 -13.37
C GLN A 242 -24.13 -9.11 -13.25
N LYS A 243 -22.91 -9.65 -13.16
CA LYS A 243 -22.67 -11.10 -12.97
C LYS A 243 -23.24 -11.63 -11.65
N LYS A 244 -23.27 -10.84 -10.59
CA LYS A 244 -23.90 -11.22 -9.31
C LYS A 244 -25.42 -11.25 -9.44
N GLY A 245 -26.04 -10.30 -10.15
CA GLY A 245 -27.47 -10.30 -10.46
C GLY A 245 -27.88 -11.55 -11.24
N PHE A 246 -27.09 -11.97 -12.22
CA PHE A 246 -27.36 -13.19 -12.99
C PHE A 246 -27.28 -14.49 -12.17
N LYS A 247 -26.36 -14.57 -11.19
CA LYS A 247 -26.27 -15.76 -10.31
C LYS A 247 -27.49 -15.96 -9.40
N HIS A 248 -28.20 -14.90 -9.04
CA HIS A 248 -29.44 -14.98 -8.26
C HIS A 248 -30.67 -15.39 -9.11
N LEU A 249 -30.56 -15.32 -10.44
CA LEU A 249 -31.65 -15.67 -11.36
C LEU A 249 -31.56 -17.11 -11.89
N LEU A 250 -30.48 -17.84 -11.60
CA LEU A 250 -30.37 -19.23 -11.96
C LEU A 250 -31.10 -20.08 -10.91
N PRO A 251 -32.05 -20.96 -11.30
CA PRO A 251 -32.72 -21.86 -10.38
C PRO A 251 -31.67 -22.74 -9.68
N GLN A 252 -31.74 -22.79 -8.35
CA GLN A 252 -30.94 -23.74 -7.57
C GLN A 252 -31.33 -25.13 -8.06
N ARG A 253 -30.42 -25.84 -8.72
CA ARG A 253 -30.60 -27.27 -8.99
C ARG A 253 -30.58 -27.97 -7.65
N SER A 254 -31.75 -28.40 -7.21
CA SER A 254 -31.91 -29.39 -6.14
C SER A 254 -31.16 -30.68 -6.55
N VAL A 255 -30.21 -31.09 -5.73
CA VAL A 255 -29.58 -32.39 -5.75
C VAL A 255 -30.32 -33.25 -4.74
#